data_7fee4ac38dc7a051f62c920677efc144
#
_entry.id   7fee4ac38dc7a051f62c920677efc144
#
_cell.length_a   1.000
_cell.length_b   1.000
_cell.length_c   1.000
_cell.angle_alpha   90.00
_cell.angle_beta   90.00
_cell.angle_gamma   90.00
#
_symmetry.space_group_name_H-M   'P 1'
#
loop_
_entity.id
_entity.type
_entity.pdbx_description
1 polymer ?
#
loop_
_entity_poly.entity_id
_entity_poly.type
_entity_poly.pdbx_seq_one_letter_code
_entity_poly.pdbx_strand_id
1 'polypeptide(L)'
;MTTIGRVYKLTAEGCDKCYVGSTKSPYVSIRMAHHRERHKKGRQNYYGLFNNGDPNIEILEEIEYEKGEDWILRKAEQKWTSLNRDNCINRRRCYVSPRERKKMRDQKIKKYHNTEKGKLALKKGSINFRLKDPKITGLKRSELKKKLEEINIRQSEIRLKELSEPSEVSCEELPVFPPDLPQDQSDEVLSDKE
;
A
#
# COMPACT_ATOMS: atom_id res chain seq x y z
N MET A 1 23.61 14.54 6.26
CA MET A 1 24.16 13.23 6.71
C MET A 1 23.79 12.22 5.64
N THR A 2 24.77 11.64 5.00
CA THR A 2 24.58 10.60 4.00
C THR A 2 24.40 9.23 4.64
N THR A 3 23.62 8.39 4.00
CA THR A 3 23.33 7.01 4.39
C THR A 3 23.66 6.10 3.22
N ILE A 4 24.35 5.00 3.47
CA ILE A 4 24.62 3.99 2.45
C ILE A 4 23.55 2.91 2.57
N GLY A 5 22.76 2.74 1.52
CA GLY A 5 21.82 1.64 1.36
C GLY A 5 22.39 0.57 0.44
N ARG A 6 22.01 -0.67 0.66
CA ARG A 6 22.42 -1.82 -0.13
C ARG A 6 21.22 -2.54 -0.70
N VAL A 7 21.24 -2.81 -1.99
CA VAL A 7 20.33 -3.74 -2.63
C VAL A 7 21.03 -5.09 -2.71
N TYR A 8 20.35 -6.15 -2.31
CA TYR A 8 20.91 -7.50 -2.26
C TYR A 8 19.94 -8.51 -2.87
N LYS A 9 20.50 -9.63 -3.30
CA LYS A 9 19.80 -10.79 -3.83
C LYS A 9 20.06 -11.99 -2.93
N LEU A 10 19.00 -12.75 -2.65
CA LEU A 10 19.09 -14.07 -2.01
C LEU A 10 18.87 -15.13 -3.07
N THR A 11 19.73 -16.12 -3.10
CA THR A 11 19.64 -17.31 -3.95
C THR A 11 19.94 -18.55 -3.10
N ALA A 12 19.40 -19.69 -3.47
CA ALA A 12 19.68 -20.95 -2.81
C ALA A 12 20.06 -22.03 -3.82
N GLU A 13 20.93 -22.92 -3.44
CA GLU A 13 21.32 -24.04 -4.26
C GLU A 13 20.11 -24.97 -4.54
N GLY A 14 19.94 -25.37 -5.78
CA GLY A 14 18.79 -26.18 -6.22
C GLY A 14 17.46 -25.41 -6.29
N CYS A 15 17.47 -24.07 -6.19
CA CYS A 15 16.28 -23.25 -6.32
C CYS A 15 16.45 -22.16 -7.40
N ASP A 16 15.65 -22.23 -8.47
CA ASP A 16 15.67 -21.24 -9.55
C ASP A 16 15.09 -19.88 -9.14
N LYS A 17 14.47 -19.81 -7.96
CA LYS A 17 13.89 -18.57 -7.46
C LYS A 17 14.90 -17.74 -6.72
N CYS A 18 14.72 -16.43 -6.77
CA CYS A 18 15.52 -15.48 -6.01
C CYS A 18 14.62 -14.48 -5.28
N TYR A 19 15.17 -13.85 -4.26
CA TYR A 19 14.55 -12.73 -3.58
C TYR A 19 15.46 -11.51 -3.68
N VAL A 20 14.90 -10.37 -4.05
CA VAL A 20 15.62 -9.08 -4.05
C VAL A 20 15.11 -8.25 -2.89
N GLY A 21 16.01 -7.62 -2.16
CA GLY A 21 15.66 -6.76 -1.03
C GLY A 21 16.64 -5.60 -0.86
N SER A 22 16.30 -4.68 0.02
CA SER A 22 17.20 -3.59 0.38
C SER A 22 17.38 -3.47 1.88
N THR A 23 18.49 -2.88 2.30
CA THR A 23 18.82 -2.63 3.70
C THR A 23 19.62 -1.34 3.85
N LYS A 24 19.39 -0.65 4.97
CA LYS A 24 20.19 0.49 5.42
C LYS A 24 21.27 0.04 6.45
N SER A 25 21.20 -1.22 6.86
CA SER A 25 22.17 -1.75 7.81
C SER A 25 23.55 -1.80 7.18
N PRO A 26 24.60 -1.40 7.89
CA PRO A 26 25.97 -1.50 7.41
C PRO A 26 26.39 -2.95 7.14
N TYR A 27 25.76 -3.90 7.82
CA TYR A 27 26.06 -5.33 7.68
C TYR A 27 24.87 -6.10 7.12
N VAL A 28 25.04 -6.75 5.98
CA VAL A 28 24.01 -7.61 5.38
C VAL A 28 23.73 -8.86 6.23
N SER A 29 24.68 -9.26 7.08
CA SER A 29 24.50 -10.37 8.05
C SER A 29 23.35 -10.11 9.03
N ILE A 30 23.15 -8.86 9.48
CA ILE A 30 22.01 -8.46 10.32
C ILE A 30 20.70 -8.67 9.54
N ARG A 31 20.70 -8.30 8.27
CA ARG A 31 19.53 -8.49 7.42
C ARG A 31 19.23 -9.96 7.20
N MET A 32 20.26 -10.78 7.03
CA MET A 32 20.14 -12.24 6.92
C MET A 32 19.55 -12.85 8.20
N ALA A 33 20.00 -12.41 9.37
CA ALA A 33 19.43 -12.84 10.65
C ALA A 33 17.92 -12.56 10.74
N HIS A 34 17.48 -11.38 10.28
CA HIS A 34 16.05 -11.05 10.20
C HIS A 34 15.28 -11.96 9.22
N HIS A 35 15.88 -12.37 8.10
CA HIS A 35 15.24 -13.33 7.18
C HIS A 35 15.07 -14.69 7.82
N ARG A 36 16.10 -15.21 8.52
CA ARG A 36 16.05 -16.47 9.27
C ARG A 36 14.94 -16.44 10.33
N GLU A 37 14.85 -15.35 11.09
CA GLU A 37 13.84 -15.19 12.13
C GLU A 37 12.43 -15.19 11.54
N ARG A 38 12.21 -14.46 10.45
CA ARG A 38 10.91 -14.42 9.77
C ARG A 38 10.52 -15.77 9.17
N HIS A 39 11.48 -16.50 8.63
CA HIS A 39 11.26 -17.84 8.12
C HIS A 39 10.87 -18.80 9.26
N LYS A 40 11.61 -18.82 10.36
CA LYS A 40 11.30 -19.63 11.56
C LYS A 40 9.90 -19.36 12.11
N LYS A 41 9.44 -18.10 12.06
CA LYS A 41 8.10 -17.69 12.51
C LYS A 41 6.99 -17.95 11.47
N GLY A 42 7.29 -18.54 10.33
CA GLY A 42 6.34 -18.77 9.24
C GLY A 42 5.73 -17.49 8.64
N ARG A 43 6.32 -16.33 8.94
CA ARG A 43 5.74 -15.02 8.55
C ARG A 43 5.97 -14.65 7.08
N GLN A 44 6.89 -15.32 6.42
CA GLN A 44 7.18 -15.12 5.00
C GLN A 44 7.40 -16.46 4.32
N ASN A 45 6.76 -16.64 3.18
CA ASN A 45 7.02 -17.77 2.31
C ASN A 45 8.14 -17.39 1.34
N TYR A 46 9.32 -17.96 1.55
CA TYR A 46 10.48 -17.77 0.71
C TYR A 46 10.59 -18.80 -0.43
N TYR A 47 9.50 -19.50 -0.75
CA TYR A 47 9.41 -20.42 -1.88
C TYR A 47 10.61 -21.37 -2.02
N GLY A 48 11.03 -21.96 -0.93
CA GLY A 48 12.10 -22.95 -0.93
C GLY A 48 13.51 -22.38 -0.76
N LEU A 49 13.72 -21.06 -0.71
CA LEU A 49 15.07 -20.48 -0.51
C LEU A 49 15.76 -20.94 0.77
N PHE A 50 15.02 -21.38 1.78
CA PHE A 50 15.54 -21.88 3.05
C PHE A 50 15.42 -23.38 3.22
N ASN A 51 15.01 -24.14 2.19
CA ASN A 51 14.81 -25.59 2.31
C ASN A 51 16.12 -26.36 2.53
N ASN A 52 17.20 -25.90 1.91
CA ASN A 52 18.52 -26.55 1.94
C ASN A 52 19.53 -25.79 2.82
N GLY A 53 19.04 -25.02 3.78
CA GLY A 53 19.87 -24.19 4.65
C GLY A 53 19.71 -22.69 4.39
N ASP A 54 20.70 -21.91 4.79
CA ASP A 54 20.68 -20.48 4.56
C ASP A 54 20.97 -20.13 3.10
N PRO A 55 20.16 -19.26 2.48
CA PRO A 55 20.45 -18.79 1.13
C PRO A 55 21.72 -17.93 1.11
N ASN A 56 22.37 -17.92 -0.05
CA ASN A 56 23.46 -17.01 -0.35
C ASN A 56 22.94 -15.59 -0.46
N ILE A 57 23.66 -14.63 0.07
CA ILE A 57 23.37 -13.20 -0.03
C ILE A 57 24.45 -12.52 -0.86
N GLU A 58 24.03 -11.87 -1.94
CA GLU A 58 24.86 -11.12 -2.87
C GLU A 58 24.45 -9.66 -2.84
N ILE A 59 25.42 -8.73 -2.73
CA ILE A 59 25.15 -7.30 -2.86
C ILE A 59 25.13 -6.95 -4.35
N LEU A 60 24.00 -6.43 -4.84
CA LEU A 60 23.84 -6.04 -6.23
C LEU A 60 24.24 -4.58 -6.48
N GLU A 61 23.97 -3.70 -5.53
CA GLU A 61 24.22 -2.26 -5.67
C GLU A 61 24.32 -1.61 -4.29
N GLU A 62 25.31 -0.73 -4.12
CA GLU A 62 25.43 0.17 -2.97
C GLU A 62 25.07 1.60 -3.43
N ILE A 63 24.26 2.30 -2.64
CA ILE A 63 23.70 3.59 -3.01
C ILE A 63 23.87 4.53 -1.85
N GLU A 64 24.51 5.65 -2.11
CA GLU A 64 24.61 6.75 -1.17
C GLU A 64 23.47 7.75 -1.41
N TYR A 65 22.76 8.14 -0.35
CA TYR A 65 21.65 9.08 -0.41
C TYR A 65 21.51 9.86 0.90
N GLU A 66 20.83 10.99 0.86
CA GLU A 66 20.61 11.81 2.04
C GLU A 66 19.50 11.24 2.94
N LYS A 67 19.60 11.57 4.25
CA LYS A 67 18.58 11.18 5.21
C LYS A 67 17.21 11.75 4.79
N GLY A 68 16.22 10.89 4.65
CA GLY A 68 14.88 11.24 4.14
C GLY A 68 14.64 10.83 2.68
N GLU A 69 15.68 10.53 1.91
CA GLU A 69 15.55 10.10 0.51
C GLU A 69 15.52 8.57 0.32
N ASP A 70 14.95 7.85 1.25
CA ASP A 70 14.80 6.39 1.22
C ASP A 70 14.12 5.86 -0.07
N TRP A 71 13.42 6.73 -0.76
CA TRP A 71 12.80 6.39 -2.04
C TRP A 71 13.84 6.04 -3.12
N ILE A 72 15.06 6.57 -3.04
CA ILE A 72 16.17 6.25 -3.96
C ILE A 72 16.53 4.77 -3.82
N LEU A 73 16.72 4.31 -2.59
CA LEU A 73 17.01 2.89 -2.30
C LEU A 73 15.87 1.97 -2.74
N ARG A 74 14.61 2.35 -2.49
CA ARG A 74 13.44 1.58 -2.93
C ARG A 74 13.32 1.54 -4.46
N LYS A 75 13.67 2.63 -5.14
CA LYS A 75 13.68 2.69 -6.61
C LYS A 75 14.72 1.74 -7.19
N ALA A 76 15.90 1.66 -6.59
CA ALA A 76 16.94 0.71 -6.99
C ALA A 76 16.51 -0.74 -6.73
N GLU A 77 15.93 -1.03 -5.56
CA GLU A 77 15.34 -2.35 -5.27
C GLU A 77 14.30 -2.73 -6.34
N GLN A 78 13.43 -1.80 -6.74
CA GLN A 78 12.44 -2.03 -7.80
C GLN A 78 13.11 -2.30 -9.15
N LYS A 79 14.16 -1.57 -9.50
CA LYS A 79 14.96 -1.80 -10.73
C LYS A 79 15.47 -3.23 -10.77
N TRP A 80 16.14 -3.68 -9.70
CA TRP A 80 16.69 -5.03 -9.61
C TRP A 80 15.62 -6.13 -9.54
N THR A 81 14.51 -5.88 -8.86
CA THR A 81 13.35 -6.79 -8.88
C THR A 81 12.78 -6.94 -10.29
N SER A 82 12.72 -5.85 -11.06
CA SER A 82 12.21 -5.89 -12.44
C SER A 82 13.16 -6.61 -13.39
N LEU A 83 14.47 -6.47 -13.21
CA LEU A 83 15.49 -7.19 -14.00
C LEU A 83 15.48 -8.70 -13.73
N ASN A 84 15.11 -9.13 -12.52
CA ASN A 84 15.03 -10.54 -12.15
C ASN A 84 13.59 -11.07 -12.14
N ARG A 85 12.65 -10.42 -12.83
CA ARG A 85 11.21 -10.64 -12.69
C ARG A 85 10.78 -12.10 -12.82
N ASP A 86 11.33 -12.84 -13.76
CA ASP A 86 10.92 -14.20 -14.07
C ASP A 86 11.23 -15.18 -12.93
N ASN A 87 12.32 -14.93 -12.21
CA ASN A 87 12.79 -15.77 -11.12
C ASN A 87 12.57 -15.12 -9.73
N CYS A 88 12.09 -13.89 -9.68
CA CYS A 88 11.97 -13.15 -8.42
C CYS A 88 10.66 -13.47 -7.71
N ILE A 89 10.74 -13.85 -6.45
CA ILE A 89 9.59 -14.13 -5.59
C ILE A 89 8.93 -12.89 -5.00
N ASN A 90 9.46 -11.70 -5.29
CA ASN A 90 8.92 -10.44 -4.83
C ASN A 90 7.54 -10.18 -5.46
N ARG A 91 6.47 -10.41 -4.72
CA ARG A 91 5.09 -10.21 -5.21
C ARG A 91 4.67 -8.73 -5.27
N ARG A 92 5.31 -7.87 -4.47
CA ARG A 92 4.91 -6.47 -4.34
C ARG A 92 5.94 -5.56 -4.95
N ARG A 93 5.46 -4.48 -5.58
CA ARG A 93 6.34 -3.39 -6.01
C ARG A 93 6.95 -2.69 -4.80
N CYS A 94 8.26 -2.56 -4.77
CA CYS A 94 9.00 -1.88 -3.71
C CYS A 94 8.88 -0.35 -3.82
N TYR A 95 8.70 0.15 -5.04
CA TYR A 95 8.56 1.56 -5.33
C TYR A 95 7.44 1.81 -6.34
N VAL A 96 6.62 2.80 -6.05
CA VAL A 96 5.61 3.36 -6.96
C VAL A 96 5.80 4.87 -6.95
N SER A 97 5.99 5.47 -8.12
CA SER A 97 6.19 6.92 -8.20
C SER A 97 4.97 7.70 -7.69
N PRO A 98 5.13 8.93 -7.18
CA PRO A 98 4.00 9.73 -6.73
C PRO A 98 2.94 9.91 -7.81
N ARG A 99 3.35 10.07 -9.06
CA ARG A 99 2.46 10.19 -10.22
C ARG A 99 1.65 8.91 -10.46
N GLU A 100 2.29 7.74 -10.43
CA GLU A 100 1.61 6.45 -10.56
C GLU A 100 0.67 6.19 -9.39
N ARG A 101 1.11 6.50 -8.16
CA ARG A 101 0.27 6.36 -6.96
C ARG A 101 -1.00 7.21 -7.06
N LYS A 102 -0.88 8.45 -7.53
CA LYS A 102 -2.03 9.31 -7.83
C LYS A 102 -2.94 8.66 -8.86
N LYS A 103 -2.39 8.23 -10.01
CA LYS A 103 -3.16 7.57 -11.07
C LYS A 103 -3.92 6.34 -10.58
N MET A 104 -3.25 5.48 -9.81
CA MET A 104 -3.90 4.29 -9.22
C MET A 104 -5.02 4.66 -8.25
N ARG A 105 -4.82 5.69 -7.42
CA ARG A 105 -5.84 6.21 -6.51
C ARG A 105 -7.05 6.73 -7.28
N ASP A 106 -6.82 7.56 -8.28
CA ASP A 106 -7.88 8.15 -9.10
C ASP A 106 -8.69 7.06 -9.83
N GLN A 107 -8.02 6.03 -10.35
CA GLN A 107 -8.68 4.88 -10.94
C GLN A 107 -9.53 4.10 -9.92
N LYS A 108 -9.02 3.88 -8.71
CA LYS A 108 -9.76 3.20 -7.64
C LYS A 108 -10.99 4.01 -7.23
N ILE A 109 -10.84 5.32 -7.06
CA ILE A 109 -11.95 6.23 -6.75
C ILE A 109 -12.99 6.19 -7.87
N LYS A 110 -12.58 6.26 -9.13
CA LYS A 110 -13.47 6.17 -10.28
C LYS A 110 -14.24 4.84 -10.33
N LYS A 111 -13.53 3.71 -10.09
CA LYS A 111 -14.17 2.39 -9.99
C LYS A 111 -15.21 2.35 -8.86
N TYR A 112 -14.85 2.86 -7.67
CA TYR A 112 -15.77 2.92 -6.53
C TYR A 112 -17.01 3.77 -6.84
N HIS A 113 -16.85 4.96 -7.43
CA HIS A 113 -17.96 5.84 -7.79
C HIS A 113 -18.92 5.23 -8.82
N ASN A 114 -18.45 4.27 -9.63
CA ASN A 114 -19.29 3.56 -10.58
C ASN A 114 -20.14 2.45 -9.93
N THR A 115 -19.79 2.00 -8.72
CA THR A 115 -20.60 1.04 -7.97
C THR A 115 -21.88 1.68 -7.43
N GLU A 116 -22.93 0.90 -7.18
CA GLU A 116 -24.17 1.38 -6.55
C GLU A 116 -23.87 2.07 -5.21
N LYS A 117 -23.03 1.44 -4.37
CA LYS A 117 -22.59 1.97 -3.10
C LYS A 117 -21.89 3.33 -3.24
N GLY A 118 -21.00 3.48 -4.22
CA GLY A 118 -20.30 4.74 -4.51
C GLY A 118 -21.26 5.83 -5.01
N LYS A 119 -22.20 5.49 -5.89
CA LYS A 119 -23.24 6.42 -6.38
C LYS A 119 -24.13 6.93 -5.23
N LEU A 120 -24.53 6.04 -4.33
CA LEU A 120 -25.32 6.42 -3.15
C LEU A 120 -24.50 7.32 -2.20
N ALA A 121 -23.21 7.02 -1.99
CA ALA A 121 -22.33 7.84 -1.17
C ALA A 121 -22.20 9.28 -1.72
N LEU A 122 -22.05 9.43 -3.04
CA LEU A 122 -21.99 10.74 -3.69
C LEU A 122 -23.33 11.51 -3.54
N LYS A 123 -24.46 10.84 -3.76
CA LYS A 123 -25.79 11.44 -3.56
C LYS A 123 -25.97 11.91 -2.12
N LYS A 124 -25.60 11.07 -1.13
CA LYS A 124 -25.64 11.39 0.29
C LYS A 124 -24.77 12.61 0.62
N GLY A 125 -23.55 12.66 0.10
CA GLY A 125 -22.63 13.80 0.27
C GLY A 125 -23.24 15.10 -0.28
N SER A 126 -23.81 15.07 -1.46
CA SER A 126 -24.48 16.23 -2.08
C SER A 126 -25.68 16.72 -1.26
N ILE A 127 -26.52 15.80 -0.75
CA ILE A 127 -27.66 16.17 0.10
C ILE A 127 -27.19 16.78 1.40
N ASN A 128 -26.20 16.19 2.07
CA ASN A 128 -25.64 16.72 3.31
C ASN A 128 -25.01 18.11 3.12
N PHE A 129 -24.35 18.34 1.99
CA PHE A 129 -23.83 19.67 1.66
C PHE A 129 -24.95 20.69 1.52
N ARG A 130 -26.02 20.35 0.79
CA ARG A 130 -27.18 21.24 0.64
C ARG A 130 -27.92 21.49 1.95
N LEU A 131 -28.02 20.51 2.84
CA LEU A 131 -28.65 20.68 4.15
C LEU A 131 -27.89 21.64 5.08
N LYS A 132 -26.59 21.89 4.81
CA LYS A 132 -25.78 22.89 5.53
C LYS A 132 -26.09 24.31 5.08
N ASP A 133 -26.70 24.50 3.91
CA ASP A 133 -27.06 25.84 3.43
C ASP A 133 -28.22 26.39 4.27
N PRO A 134 -28.05 27.54 4.97
CA PRO A 134 -29.10 28.15 5.79
C PRO A 134 -30.30 28.65 4.96
N LYS A 135 -30.11 28.87 3.66
CA LYS A 135 -31.17 29.31 2.74
C LYS A 135 -32.18 28.21 2.43
N ILE A 136 -31.84 26.95 2.70
CA ILE A 136 -32.74 25.82 2.47
C ILE A 136 -33.59 25.59 3.72
N THR A 137 -34.85 26.00 3.64
CA THR A 137 -35.83 25.93 4.73
C THR A 137 -37.11 25.21 4.32
N GLY A 138 -37.99 24.92 5.27
CA GLY A 138 -39.36 24.40 5.04
C GLY A 138 -39.39 23.09 4.27
N LEU A 139 -40.30 23.01 3.29
CA LEU A 139 -40.59 21.81 2.50
C LEU A 139 -39.34 21.25 1.81
N LYS A 140 -38.47 22.10 1.25
CA LYS A 140 -37.22 21.66 0.59
C LYS A 140 -36.28 20.93 1.53
N ARG A 141 -36.17 21.38 2.78
CA ARG A 141 -35.36 20.73 3.80
C ARG A 141 -35.96 19.39 4.22
N SER A 142 -37.27 19.28 4.33
CA SER A 142 -37.98 18.05 4.65
C SER A 142 -37.78 17.00 3.53
N GLU A 143 -37.95 17.39 2.26
CA GLU A 143 -37.67 16.49 1.13
C GLU A 143 -36.25 15.97 1.08
N LEU A 144 -35.26 16.84 1.34
CA LEU A 144 -33.87 16.42 1.38
C LEU A 144 -33.59 15.41 2.51
N LYS A 145 -34.23 15.60 3.68
CA LYS A 145 -34.15 14.64 4.79
C LYS A 145 -34.75 13.30 4.43
N LYS A 146 -35.94 13.27 3.79
CA LYS A 146 -36.55 12.01 3.30
C LYS A 146 -35.64 11.29 2.33
N LYS A 147 -35.09 11.99 1.32
CA LYS A 147 -34.13 11.40 0.37
C LYS A 147 -32.86 10.87 1.06
N LEU A 148 -32.41 11.52 2.12
CA LEU A 148 -31.27 11.05 2.90
C LEU A 148 -31.58 9.74 3.62
N GLU A 149 -32.78 9.62 4.18
CA GLU A 149 -33.29 8.41 4.84
C GLU A 149 -33.39 7.22 3.88
N GLU A 150 -33.98 7.43 2.71
CA GLU A 150 -34.06 6.42 1.64
C GLU A 150 -32.65 5.92 1.24
N ILE A 151 -31.68 6.83 1.11
CA ILE A 151 -30.29 6.45 0.80
C ILE A 151 -29.69 5.63 1.94
N ASN A 152 -29.93 5.99 3.21
CA ASN A 152 -29.42 5.25 4.36
C ASN A 152 -29.99 3.82 4.41
N ILE A 153 -31.28 3.66 4.16
CA ILE A 153 -31.95 2.35 4.07
C ILE A 153 -31.28 1.52 2.97
N ARG A 154 -31.13 2.08 1.77
CA ARG A 154 -30.52 1.37 0.64
C ARG A 154 -29.08 0.98 0.89
N GLN A 155 -28.30 1.83 1.58
CA GLN A 155 -26.93 1.49 1.98
C GLN A 155 -26.91 0.33 2.99
N SER A 156 -27.86 0.26 3.90
CA SER A 156 -28.00 -0.84 4.86
C SER A 156 -28.36 -2.17 4.17
N GLU A 157 -29.27 -2.14 3.19
CA GLU A 157 -29.62 -3.32 2.38
C GLU A 157 -28.40 -3.87 1.61
N ILE A 158 -27.62 -2.98 0.98
CA ILE A 158 -26.39 -3.40 0.27
C ILE A 158 -25.41 -4.03 1.25
N ARG A 159 -25.24 -3.45 2.44
CA ARG A 159 -24.35 -4.00 3.47
C ARG A 159 -24.79 -5.37 3.96
N LEU A 160 -26.10 -5.58 4.14
CA LEU A 160 -26.66 -6.87 4.54
C LEU A 160 -26.43 -7.94 3.47
N LYS A 161 -26.62 -7.59 2.19
CA LYS A 161 -26.28 -8.48 1.08
C LYS A 161 -24.81 -8.87 1.06
N GLU A 162 -23.90 -7.89 1.21
CA GLU A 162 -22.44 -8.15 1.28
C GLU A 162 -22.07 -9.09 2.44
N LEU A 163 -22.85 -9.12 3.52
CA LEU A 163 -22.63 -10.01 4.66
C LEU A 163 -23.25 -11.40 4.50
N SER A 164 -24.31 -11.53 3.70
CA SER A 164 -25.02 -12.79 3.47
C SER A 164 -24.44 -13.61 2.31
N GLU A 165 -23.74 -12.98 1.38
CA GLU A 165 -23.02 -13.68 0.33
C GLU A 165 -21.68 -14.16 0.89
N PRO A 166 -21.41 -15.49 0.94
CA PRO A 166 -20.08 -15.97 1.27
C PRO A 166 -19.12 -15.36 0.25
N SER A 167 -18.12 -14.63 0.74
CA SER A 167 -17.10 -14.07 -0.11
C SER A 167 -16.40 -15.23 -0.85
N GLU A 168 -16.81 -15.49 -2.07
CA GLU A 168 -15.92 -16.09 -3.05
C GLU A 168 -14.79 -15.09 -3.27
N VAL A 169 -13.89 -15.03 -2.29
CA VAL A 169 -12.61 -14.38 -2.45
C VAL A 169 -11.84 -15.27 -3.41
N SER A 170 -12.07 -15.05 -4.70
CA SER A 170 -11.08 -15.43 -5.67
C SER A 170 -9.79 -14.80 -5.19
N CYS A 171 -8.76 -15.62 -4.99
CA CYS A 171 -7.42 -15.20 -4.59
C CYS A 171 -6.71 -14.38 -5.67
N GLU A 172 -7.46 -13.71 -6.52
CA GLU A 172 -6.99 -12.79 -7.53
C GLU A 172 -6.80 -11.41 -6.89
N GLU A 173 -5.54 -11.18 -6.51
CA GLU A 173 -4.86 -9.89 -6.47
C GLU A 173 -5.65 -8.69 -5.94
N LEU A 174 -5.92 -8.69 -4.64
CA LEU A 174 -6.08 -7.40 -3.96
C LEU A 174 -4.71 -6.70 -3.96
N PRO A 175 -4.60 -5.47 -4.50
CA PRO A 175 -3.43 -4.65 -4.26
C PRO A 175 -3.35 -4.38 -2.77
N VAL A 176 -2.48 -5.11 -2.07
CA VAL A 176 -2.23 -4.88 -0.66
C VAL A 176 -1.54 -3.53 -0.54
N PHE A 177 -2.27 -2.54 -0.04
CA PHE A 177 -1.67 -1.29 0.38
C PHE A 177 -0.68 -1.58 1.52
N PRO A 178 0.51 -0.97 1.51
CA PRO A 178 1.37 -1.00 2.69
C PRO A 178 0.59 -0.39 3.86
N PRO A 179 0.79 -0.90 5.09
CA PRO A 179 0.29 -0.23 6.28
C PRO A 179 0.82 1.22 6.26
N ASP A 180 -0.01 2.13 6.74
CA ASP A 180 0.23 3.55 6.77
C ASP A 180 1.67 3.86 7.16
N LEU A 181 2.36 4.57 6.27
CA LEU A 181 3.60 5.24 6.63
C LEU A 181 3.24 6.23 7.74
N PRO A 182 4.06 6.37 8.78
CA PRO A 182 3.86 7.38 9.80
C PRO A 182 3.62 8.72 9.10
N GLN A 183 2.56 9.40 9.53
CA GLN A 183 2.24 10.74 9.09
C GLN A 183 3.49 11.60 9.31
N ASP A 184 3.97 12.18 8.24
CA ASP A 184 5.06 13.14 8.26
C ASP A 184 4.59 14.32 9.10
N GLN A 185 5.07 14.38 10.35
CA GLN A 185 4.97 15.56 11.20
C GLN A 185 6.03 16.55 10.70
N SER A 186 5.74 17.16 9.58
CA SER A 186 6.48 18.31 9.08
C SER A 186 5.53 19.50 8.96
N ASP A 187 5.04 19.98 10.10
CA ASP A 187 4.55 21.35 10.23
C ASP A 187 4.80 21.79 11.67
N GLU A 188 6.01 22.27 11.91
CA GLU A 188 6.30 23.27 12.93
C GLU A 188 7.79 23.62 12.87
N VAL A 189 8.15 24.64 12.14
CA VAL A 189 9.07 25.70 12.55
C VAL A 189 8.99 26.82 11.51
N LEU A 190 8.08 27.72 11.72
CA LEU A 190 8.18 29.10 11.26
C LEU A 190 7.64 29.97 12.36
N SER A 191 8.52 30.49 13.14
CA SER A 191 8.52 31.82 13.79
C SER A 191 9.48 31.75 14.94
N ASP A 192 10.61 32.45 14.79
CA ASP A 192 10.86 33.55 15.66
C ASP A 192 12.00 34.38 15.07
N LYS A 193 11.58 35.59 14.74
CA LYS A 193 12.46 36.71 14.55
C LYS A 193 12.85 37.22 15.94
N GLU A 194 14.11 37.37 16.20
CA GLU A 194 14.68 38.59 16.75
C GLU A 194 16.20 38.57 16.57
#